data_336ac2580d7657048a0e2c048c402729
#
_entry.id   336ac2580d7657048a0e2c048c402729
#
_cell.length_a   1.000
_cell.length_b   1.000
_cell.length_c   1.000
_cell.angle_alpha   90.00
_cell.angle_beta   90.00
_cell.angle_gamma   90.00
#
_symmetry.space_group_name_H-M   'P 1'
#
loop_
_entity.id
_entity.type
_entity.pdbx_description
1 polymer ?
#
loop_
_entity_poly.entity_id
_entity_poly.type
_entity_poly.pdbx_seq_one_letter_code
_entity_poly.pdbx_strand_id
1 'polypeptide(L)'
;MKQFTTAFFLALSLLTRIPVPPLPPLSAQDFGRSSLFYPLVGLLIGVILGLPVWLLPQADPLVFAAIVTVLWAAITGGLHLDGVADGADAWLGGFGDLEKTHRILKDPLVGAAGTIALVAVLLLKFAALTVLIKHQLIGLIVFAPVLGRNFILLLFLTTEYVRASGLASTTVKTLPEKPAFGLVLLIIGLAGLWAWQGLALALLSFWLLRRLMLQRLG
;
A
#
# COMPACT_ATOMS: atom_id res chain seq x y z
N MET A 1 3.00 -27.37 -0.21
CA MET A 1 3.43 -26.56 0.95
C MET A 1 4.56 -25.58 0.60
N LYS A 2 5.71 -26.03 0.05
CA LYS A 2 6.87 -25.13 -0.26
C LYS A 2 6.51 -23.89 -1.11
N GLN A 3 5.64 -24.02 -2.11
CA GLN A 3 5.27 -22.90 -3.00
C GLN A 3 4.50 -21.79 -2.30
N PHE A 4 3.58 -22.11 -1.38
CA PHE A 4 2.84 -21.10 -0.61
C PHE A 4 3.73 -20.34 0.38
N THR A 5 4.66 -21.07 1.02
CA THR A 5 5.64 -20.47 1.94
C THR A 5 6.57 -19.51 1.20
N THR A 6 7.06 -19.89 0.01
CA THR A 6 7.89 -19.02 -0.85
C THR A 6 7.10 -17.79 -1.28
N ALA A 7 5.86 -17.94 -1.73
CA ALA A 7 5.02 -16.83 -2.15
C ALA A 7 4.72 -15.83 -0.99
N PHE A 8 4.48 -16.35 0.23
CA PHE A 8 4.29 -15.50 1.41
C PHE A 8 5.55 -14.71 1.76
N PHE A 9 6.73 -15.38 1.86
CA PHE A 9 7.97 -14.68 2.16
C PHE A 9 8.39 -13.71 1.06
N LEU A 10 8.08 -14.02 -0.20
CA LEU A 10 8.27 -13.09 -1.30
C LEU A 10 7.38 -11.84 -1.13
N ALA A 11 6.09 -12.02 -0.81
CA ALA A 11 5.20 -10.89 -0.51
C ALA A 11 5.71 -10.04 0.67
N LEU A 12 6.18 -10.71 1.73
CA LEU A 12 6.72 -10.04 2.91
C LEU A 12 7.97 -9.21 2.58
N SER A 13 8.90 -9.75 1.79
CA SER A 13 10.12 -9.06 1.36
C SER A 13 9.85 -7.88 0.40
N LEU A 14 8.79 -7.99 -0.42
CA LEU A 14 8.40 -6.92 -1.35
C LEU A 14 7.71 -5.75 -0.65
N LEU A 15 6.95 -6.03 0.41
CA LEU A 15 6.08 -5.03 1.05
C LEU A 15 6.58 -4.52 2.39
N THR A 16 7.65 -5.11 2.93
CA THR A 16 8.21 -4.75 4.24
C THR A 16 9.73 -4.83 4.25
N ARG A 17 10.32 -4.30 5.33
CA ARG A 17 11.74 -4.48 5.66
C ARG A 17 11.96 -5.59 6.70
N ILE A 18 10.93 -6.38 6.99
CA ILE A 18 11.06 -7.52 7.89
C ILE A 18 11.97 -8.57 7.25
N PRO A 19 13.02 -9.02 7.94
CA PRO A 19 13.92 -10.03 7.41
C PRO A 19 13.18 -11.34 7.08
N VAL A 20 13.47 -11.91 5.93
CA VAL A 20 12.93 -13.20 5.49
C VAL A 20 14.07 -14.21 5.28
N PRO A 21 13.82 -15.52 5.43
CA PRO A 21 14.78 -16.54 5.05
C PRO A 21 15.21 -16.42 3.60
N PRO A 22 16.41 -16.89 3.22
CA PRO A 22 16.83 -16.93 1.83
C PRO A 22 15.79 -17.63 0.96
N LEU A 23 15.35 -16.96 -0.11
CA LEU A 23 14.37 -17.52 -1.04
C LEU A 23 15.08 -18.41 -2.08
N PRO A 24 14.45 -19.51 -2.50
CA PRO A 24 14.96 -20.30 -3.62
C PRO A 24 14.92 -19.48 -4.92
N PRO A 25 15.51 -19.97 -6.02
CA PRO A 25 15.34 -19.35 -7.33
C PRO A 25 13.86 -19.14 -7.65
N LEU A 26 13.48 -17.90 -7.95
CA LEU A 26 12.10 -17.48 -8.14
C LEU A 26 11.70 -17.59 -9.61
N SER A 27 10.53 -18.14 -9.86
CA SER A 27 9.87 -18.13 -11.16
C SER A 27 8.94 -16.93 -11.31
N ALA A 28 8.55 -16.58 -12.53
CA ALA A 28 7.55 -15.54 -12.78
C ALA A 28 6.22 -15.81 -12.05
N GLN A 29 5.79 -17.09 -11.98
CA GLN A 29 4.57 -17.50 -11.29
C GLN A 29 4.62 -17.25 -9.77
N ASP A 30 5.81 -17.25 -9.16
CA ASP A 30 5.95 -16.99 -7.74
C ASP A 30 5.61 -15.52 -7.43
N PHE A 31 5.94 -14.58 -8.33
CA PHE A 31 5.55 -13.18 -8.22
C PHE A 31 4.03 -13.00 -8.31
N GLY A 32 3.37 -13.65 -9.28
CA GLY A 32 1.90 -13.61 -9.37
C GLY A 32 1.22 -14.19 -8.14
N ARG A 33 1.69 -15.35 -7.65
CA ARG A 33 1.13 -15.99 -6.44
C ARG A 33 1.39 -15.19 -5.17
N SER A 34 2.54 -14.49 -5.08
CA SER A 34 2.88 -13.67 -3.91
C SER A 34 1.86 -12.55 -3.69
N SER A 35 1.27 -12.02 -4.76
CA SER A 35 0.30 -10.94 -4.65
C SER A 35 -0.96 -11.32 -3.87
N LEU A 36 -1.36 -12.61 -3.88
CA LEU A 36 -2.48 -13.09 -3.08
C LEU A 36 -2.22 -12.98 -1.56
N PHE A 37 -0.96 -12.89 -1.16
CA PHE A 37 -0.57 -12.71 0.24
C PHE A 37 -0.44 -11.24 0.66
N TYR A 38 -0.62 -10.28 -0.25
CA TYR A 38 -0.50 -8.86 0.06
C TYR A 38 -1.44 -8.41 1.20
N PRO A 39 -2.74 -8.77 1.19
CA PRO A 39 -3.61 -8.44 2.32
C PRO A 39 -3.19 -9.10 3.64
N LEU A 40 -2.66 -10.33 3.61
CA LEU A 40 -2.13 -11.01 4.78
C LEU A 40 -0.89 -10.30 5.36
N VAL A 41 0.01 -9.83 4.50
CA VAL A 41 1.12 -8.96 4.92
C VAL A 41 0.58 -7.65 5.48
N GLY A 42 -0.48 -7.10 4.90
CA GLY A 42 -1.21 -5.95 5.44
C GLY A 42 -1.71 -6.20 6.88
N LEU A 43 -2.28 -7.38 7.13
CA LEU A 43 -2.74 -7.79 8.46
C LEU A 43 -1.57 -7.87 9.46
N LEU A 44 -0.45 -8.49 9.06
CA LEU A 44 0.75 -8.54 9.89
C LEU A 44 1.24 -7.14 10.28
N ILE A 45 1.35 -6.23 9.31
CA ILE A 45 1.69 -4.83 9.56
C ILE A 45 0.68 -4.20 10.52
N GLY A 46 -0.61 -4.37 10.26
CA GLY A 46 -1.68 -3.82 11.09
C GLY A 46 -1.62 -4.30 12.54
N VAL A 47 -1.35 -5.59 12.75
CA VAL A 47 -1.16 -6.16 14.10
C VAL A 47 0.06 -5.55 14.79
N ILE A 48 1.19 -5.41 14.10
CA ILE A 48 2.40 -4.78 14.67
C ILE A 48 2.11 -3.32 15.07
N LEU A 49 1.30 -2.59 14.30
CA LEU A 49 0.93 -1.20 14.59
C LEU A 49 -0.13 -1.09 15.72
N GLY A 50 -1.11 -1.99 15.73
CA GLY A 50 -2.21 -1.96 16.68
C GLY A 50 -1.87 -2.55 18.06
N LEU A 51 -0.97 -3.54 18.10
CA LEU A 51 -0.62 -4.23 19.34
C LEU A 51 -0.05 -3.29 20.44
N PRO A 52 0.90 -2.37 20.16
CA PRO A 52 1.36 -1.41 21.15
C PRO A 52 0.25 -0.52 21.70
N VAL A 53 -0.67 -0.09 20.82
CA VAL A 53 -1.82 0.75 21.20
C VAL A 53 -2.77 -0.01 22.12
N TRP A 54 -3.00 -1.29 21.85
CA TRP A 54 -3.82 -2.16 22.68
C TRP A 54 -3.18 -2.45 24.05
N LEU A 55 -1.87 -2.65 24.10
CA LEU A 55 -1.15 -2.96 25.34
C LEU A 55 -1.00 -1.75 26.25
N LEU A 56 -0.98 -0.52 25.71
CA LEU A 56 -0.74 0.71 26.45
C LEU A 56 -1.88 1.73 26.25
N PRO A 57 -3.15 1.38 26.65
CA PRO A 57 -4.32 2.19 26.37
C PRO A 57 -4.32 3.57 27.08
N GLN A 58 -3.46 3.77 28.08
CA GLN A 58 -3.32 5.01 28.84
C GLN A 58 -2.24 5.95 28.26
N ALA A 59 -1.54 5.53 27.22
CA ALA A 59 -0.52 6.36 26.59
C ALA A 59 -1.15 7.58 25.89
N ASP A 60 -0.42 8.70 25.87
CA ASP A 60 -0.87 9.90 25.19
C ASP A 60 -1.12 9.64 23.70
N PRO A 61 -2.33 9.93 23.18
CA PRO A 61 -2.69 9.62 21.80
C PRO A 61 -1.82 10.32 20.75
N LEU A 62 -1.35 11.54 21.02
CA LEU A 62 -0.48 12.29 20.09
C LEU A 62 0.88 11.63 19.96
N VAL A 63 1.49 11.32 21.12
CA VAL A 63 2.82 10.68 21.15
C VAL A 63 2.74 9.31 20.47
N PHE A 64 1.70 8.52 20.78
CA PHE A 64 1.51 7.21 20.17
C PHE A 64 1.24 7.27 18.67
N ALA A 65 0.44 8.23 18.20
CA ALA A 65 0.20 8.44 16.78
C ALA A 65 1.49 8.79 16.04
N ALA A 66 2.38 9.60 16.63
CA ALA A 66 3.69 9.89 16.05
C ALA A 66 4.54 8.61 15.95
N ILE A 67 4.64 7.83 17.03
CA ILE A 67 5.39 6.57 17.05
C ILE A 67 4.86 5.58 16.01
N VAL A 68 3.52 5.37 15.95
CA VAL A 68 2.88 4.47 15.00
C VAL A 68 3.09 4.93 13.56
N THR A 69 3.05 6.25 13.29
CA THR A 69 3.31 6.81 11.95
C THR A 69 4.74 6.50 11.49
N VAL A 70 5.73 6.73 12.36
CA VAL A 70 7.14 6.44 12.07
C VAL A 70 7.37 4.93 11.94
N LEU A 71 6.81 4.13 12.85
CA LEU A 71 6.90 2.66 12.82
C LEU A 71 6.32 2.10 11.51
N TRP A 72 5.18 2.64 11.06
CA TRP A 72 4.56 2.24 9.79
C TRP A 72 5.49 2.52 8.60
N ALA A 73 6.08 3.71 8.53
CA ALA A 73 7.04 4.06 7.50
C ALA A 73 8.29 3.14 7.56
N ALA A 74 8.82 2.90 8.74
CA ALA A 74 10.00 2.05 8.95
C ALA A 74 9.75 0.59 8.53
N ILE A 75 8.63 -0.03 8.96
CA ILE A 75 8.30 -1.43 8.62
C ILE A 75 8.14 -1.61 7.12
N THR A 76 7.51 -0.65 6.43
CA THR A 76 7.29 -0.71 4.98
C THR A 76 8.49 -0.21 4.18
N GLY A 77 9.54 0.29 4.84
CA GLY A 77 10.69 0.90 4.19
C GLY A 77 10.38 2.13 3.37
N GLY A 78 9.26 2.80 3.65
CA GLY A 78 8.86 4.01 2.95
C GLY A 78 8.41 3.84 1.49
N LEU A 79 8.37 2.61 0.95
CA LEU A 79 8.06 2.36 -0.47
C LEU A 79 6.78 3.03 -0.98
N HIS A 80 5.74 3.08 -0.13
CA HIS A 80 4.50 3.75 -0.50
C HIS A 80 4.61 5.28 -0.43
N LEU A 81 5.51 5.81 0.40
CA LEU A 81 5.79 7.24 0.50
C LEU A 81 6.62 7.70 -0.71
N ASP A 82 7.60 6.91 -1.11
CA ASP A 82 8.38 7.10 -2.33
C ASP A 82 7.47 7.23 -3.56
N GLY A 83 6.55 6.27 -3.74
CA GLY A 83 5.55 6.33 -4.81
C GLY A 83 4.63 7.56 -4.75
N VAL A 84 4.32 8.09 -3.56
CA VAL A 84 3.57 9.34 -3.41
C VAL A 84 4.40 10.54 -3.87
N ALA A 85 5.69 10.59 -3.49
CA ALA A 85 6.59 11.66 -3.89
C ALA A 85 6.81 11.67 -5.41
N ASP A 86 7.20 10.53 -5.97
CA ASP A 86 7.43 10.36 -7.41
C ASP A 86 6.17 10.71 -8.23
N GLY A 87 5.02 10.21 -7.76
CA GLY A 87 3.73 10.49 -8.39
C GLY A 87 3.38 11.98 -8.40
N ALA A 88 3.60 12.68 -7.28
CA ALA A 88 3.33 14.10 -7.17
C ALA A 88 4.27 14.95 -8.03
N ASP A 89 5.56 14.63 -8.02
CA ASP A 89 6.56 15.33 -8.84
C ASP A 89 6.30 15.11 -10.33
N ALA A 90 6.00 13.87 -10.74
CA ALA A 90 5.66 13.55 -12.12
C ALA A 90 4.36 14.21 -12.58
N TRP A 91 3.35 14.23 -11.70
CA TRP A 91 2.06 14.87 -11.98
C TRP A 91 2.21 16.36 -12.26
N LEU A 92 2.91 17.09 -11.38
CA LEU A 92 3.08 18.53 -11.50
C LEU A 92 4.17 18.91 -12.49
N GLY A 93 5.29 18.15 -12.54
CA GLY A 93 6.42 18.44 -13.40
C GLY A 93 6.21 18.04 -14.87
N GLY A 94 5.39 17.01 -15.12
CA GLY A 94 5.16 16.48 -16.48
C GLY A 94 4.30 17.39 -17.36
N PHE A 95 3.36 18.16 -16.79
CA PHE A 95 2.47 19.08 -17.52
C PHE A 95 1.72 18.46 -18.71
N GLY A 96 1.46 17.14 -18.68
CA GLY A 96 0.80 16.42 -19.78
C GLY A 96 1.75 15.89 -20.86
N ASP A 97 3.04 16.10 -20.75
CA ASP A 97 4.09 15.48 -21.56
C ASP A 97 4.47 14.12 -20.93
N LEU A 98 4.11 13.02 -21.60
CA LEU A 98 4.36 11.66 -21.11
C LEU A 98 5.84 11.33 -21.02
N GLU A 99 6.65 11.78 -21.97
CA GLU A 99 8.09 11.50 -21.96
C GLU A 99 8.78 12.18 -20.78
N LYS A 100 8.44 13.45 -20.54
CA LYS A 100 8.92 14.21 -19.39
C LYS A 100 8.43 13.60 -18.08
N THR A 101 7.17 13.19 -18.01
CA THR A 101 6.57 12.50 -16.86
C THR A 101 7.33 11.23 -16.52
N HIS A 102 7.60 10.38 -17.52
CA HIS A 102 8.33 9.14 -17.32
C HIS A 102 9.80 9.37 -16.95
N ARG A 103 10.40 10.47 -17.37
CA ARG A 103 11.76 10.87 -16.97
C ARG A 103 11.80 11.27 -15.51
N ILE A 104 10.83 12.08 -15.04
CA ILE A 104 10.70 12.48 -13.63
C ILE A 104 10.49 11.24 -12.73
N LEU A 105 9.62 10.30 -13.13
CA LEU A 105 9.39 9.04 -12.40
C LEU A 105 10.65 8.14 -12.27
N LYS A 106 11.71 8.42 -12.98
CA LYS A 106 12.99 7.69 -12.90
C LYS A 106 14.09 8.48 -12.20
N ASP A 107 13.82 9.74 -11.87
CA ASP A 107 14.76 10.60 -11.18
C ASP A 107 14.77 10.22 -9.68
N PRO A 108 15.92 9.88 -9.08
CA PRO A 108 15.99 9.54 -7.66
C PRO A 108 15.86 10.76 -6.73
N LEU A 109 15.78 11.98 -7.27
CA LEU A 109 15.68 13.21 -6.51
C LEU A 109 14.21 13.55 -6.25
N VAL A 110 13.89 13.85 -5.00
CA VAL A 110 12.56 14.33 -4.62
C VAL A 110 12.46 15.82 -4.87
N GLY A 111 11.46 16.23 -5.64
CA GLY A 111 11.16 17.62 -5.92
C GLY A 111 10.27 18.28 -4.86
N ALA A 112 9.96 19.55 -5.08
CA ALA A 112 9.12 20.33 -4.16
C ALA A 112 7.70 19.76 -4.03
N ALA A 113 7.10 19.29 -5.13
CA ALA A 113 5.76 18.72 -5.14
C ALA A 113 5.72 17.40 -4.36
N GLY A 114 6.69 16.52 -4.57
CA GLY A 114 6.86 15.29 -3.81
C GLY A 114 7.04 15.53 -2.34
N THR A 115 7.88 16.51 -1.96
CA THR A 115 8.08 16.90 -0.56
C THR A 115 6.79 17.37 0.09
N ILE A 116 6.02 18.24 -0.57
CA ILE A 116 4.73 18.74 -0.06
C ILE A 116 3.74 17.58 0.09
N ALA A 117 3.66 16.68 -0.90
CA ALA A 117 2.78 15.52 -0.87
C ALA A 117 3.13 14.56 0.29
N LEU A 118 4.43 14.31 0.53
CA LEU A 118 4.90 13.51 1.67
C LEU A 118 4.48 14.11 3.00
N VAL A 119 4.73 15.40 3.20
CA VAL A 119 4.36 16.11 4.43
C VAL A 119 2.84 16.04 4.64
N ALA A 120 2.05 16.30 3.59
CA ALA A 120 0.60 16.24 3.65
C ALA A 120 0.09 14.83 4.04
N VAL A 121 0.59 13.78 3.39
CA VAL A 121 0.19 12.39 3.68
C VAL A 121 0.60 11.98 5.10
N LEU A 122 1.80 12.35 5.56
CA LEU A 122 2.26 12.03 6.91
C LEU A 122 1.44 12.76 7.98
N LEU A 123 1.12 14.05 7.76
CA LEU A 123 0.27 14.83 8.67
C LEU A 123 -1.16 14.25 8.74
N LEU A 124 -1.76 13.92 7.59
CA LEU A 124 -3.08 13.31 7.55
C LEU A 124 -3.10 11.95 8.24
N LYS A 125 -2.08 11.12 8.02
CA LYS A 125 -1.94 9.82 8.68
C LYS A 125 -1.78 9.98 10.19
N PHE A 126 -0.93 10.89 10.64
CA PHE A 126 -0.74 11.22 12.05
C PHE A 126 -2.05 11.69 12.70
N ALA A 127 -2.76 12.64 12.07
CA ALA A 127 -4.03 13.15 12.58
C ALA A 127 -5.10 12.05 12.68
N ALA A 128 -5.22 11.22 11.63
CA ALA A 128 -6.15 10.09 11.64
C ALA A 128 -5.82 9.07 12.75
N LEU A 129 -4.54 8.70 12.89
CA LEU A 129 -4.10 7.79 13.95
C LEU A 129 -4.35 8.37 15.34
N THR A 130 -4.15 9.67 15.54
CA THR A 130 -4.46 10.34 16.81
C THR A 130 -5.93 10.15 17.20
N VAL A 131 -6.85 10.36 16.24
CA VAL A 131 -8.29 10.16 16.46
C VAL A 131 -8.60 8.69 16.75
N LEU A 132 -8.07 7.76 15.95
CA LEU A 132 -8.32 6.34 16.12
C LEU A 132 -7.81 5.81 17.48
N ILE A 133 -6.64 6.26 17.91
CA ILE A 133 -6.06 5.89 19.21
C ILE A 133 -6.88 6.48 20.34
N LYS A 134 -7.22 7.78 20.27
CA LYS A 134 -8.05 8.47 21.28
C LYS A 134 -9.40 7.75 21.51
N HIS A 135 -10.01 7.26 20.44
CA HIS A 135 -11.29 6.55 20.51
C HIS A 135 -11.17 5.03 20.63
N GLN A 136 -9.97 4.50 20.85
CA GLN A 136 -9.68 3.07 20.99
C GLN A 136 -10.17 2.22 19.79
N LEU A 137 -10.17 2.80 18.59
CA LEU A 137 -10.59 2.16 17.34
C LEU A 137 -9.45 1.32 16.72
N ILE A 138 -8.83 0.47 17.54
CA ILE A 138 -7.63 -0.31 17.18
C ILE A 138 -7.89 -1.21 15.96
N GLY A 139 -9.08 -1.77 15.86
CA GLY A 139 -9.46 -2.58 14.71
C GLY A 139 -9.29 -1.84 13.37
N LEU A 140 -9.58 -0.53 13.31
CA LEU A 140 -9.37 0.27 12.10
C LEU A 140 -7.87 0.48 11.81
N ILE A 141 -7.04 0.62 12.85
CA ILE A 141 -5.58 0.69 12.69
C ILE A 141 -5.04 -0.62 12.10
N VAL A 142 -5.54 -1.77 12.60
CA VAL A 142 -5.16 -3.09 12.10
C VAL A 142 -5.63 -3.32 10.66
N PHE A 143 -6.85 -2.90 10.35
CA PHE A 143 -7.47 -3.18 9.06
C PHE A 143 -7.02 -2.24 7.93
N ALA A 144 -6.61 -1.01 8.23
CA ALA A 144 -6.18 -0.05 7.22
C ALA A 144 -5.04 -0.56 6.30
N PRO A 145 -3.96 -1.20 6.82
CA PRO A 145 -2.94 -1.81 5.96
C PRO A 145 -3.46 -2.98 5.12
N VAL A 146 -4.44 -3.76 5.60
CA VAL A 146 -5.10 -4.85 4.84
C VAL A 146 -5.79 -4.27 3.62
N LEU A 147 -6.61 -3.24 3.83
CA LEU A 147 -7.37 -2.58 2.77
C LEU A 147 -6.43 -1.93 1.74
N GLY A 148 -5.37 -1.28 2.18
CA GLY A 148 -4.38 -0.69 1.28
C GLY A 148 -3.71 -1.72 0.38
N ARG A 149 -3.35 -2.91 0.89
CA ARG A 149 -2.76 -4.00 0.11
C ARG A 149 -3.79 -4.69 -0.79
N ASN A 150 -5.04 -4.73 -0.37
CA ASN A 150 -6.15 -5.18 -1.21
C ASN A 150 -6.37 -4.25 -2.42
N PHE A 151 -6.21 -2.94 -2.24
CA PHE A 151 -6.28 -1.98 -3.35
C PHE A 151 -5.14 -2.12 -4.36
N ILE A 152 -3.97 -2.65 -3.96
CA ILE A 152 -2.93 -3.02 -4.94
C ILE A 152 -3.43 -4.15 -5.85
N LEU A 153 -4.08 -5.18 -5.29
CA LEU A 153 -4.70 -6.24 -6.10
C LEU A 153 -5.80 -5.71 -7.00
N LEU A 154 -6.67 -4.84 -6.48
CA LEU A 154 -7.71 -4.20 -7.27
C LEU A 154 -7.12 -3.38 -8.42
N LEU A 155 -6.02 -2.67 -8.18
CA LEU A 155 -5.30 -1.92 -9.21
C LEU A 155 -4.76 -2.86 -10.30
N PHE A 156 -4.12 -3.98 -9.91
CA PHE A 156 -3.60 -4.97 -10.84
C PHE A 156 -4.68 -5.63 -11.69
N LEU A 157 -5.89 -5.82 -11.14
CA LEU A 157 -7.04 -6.40 -11.86
C LEU A 157 -7.74 -5.42 -12.80
N THR A 158 -7.59 -4.11 -12.58
CA THR A 158 -8.37 -3.08 -13.28
C THR A 158 -7.54 -2.13 -14.13
N THR A 159 -6.22 -2.30 -14.14
CA THR A 159 -5.32 -1.34 -14.81
C THR A 159 -4.20 -2.09 -15.52
N GLU A 160 -3.99 -1.78 -16.78
CA GLU A 160 -2.85 -2.28 -17.53
C GLU A 160 -1.54 -1.66 -17.02
N TYR A 161 -0.50 -2.46 -16.95
CA TYR A 161 0.79 -2.00 -16.45
C TYR A 161 1.63 -1.41 -17.59
N VAL A 162 1.87 -0.12 -17.54
CA VAL A 162 2.51 0.65 -18.65
C VAL A 162 3.97 0.25 -18.90
N ARG A 163 4.74 -0.09 -17.85
CA ARG A 163 6.16 -0.45 -18.03
C ARG A 163 6.30 -1.88 -18.53
N ALA A 164 7.05 -2.07 -19.62
CA ALA A 164 7.30 -3.39 -20.20
C ALA A 164 8.11 -4.33 -19.29
N SER A 165 8.91 -3.79 -18.37
CA SER A 165 9.80 -4.53 -17.46
C SER A 165 9.67 -4.05 -16.02
N GLY A 166 10.05 -4.91 -15.07
CA GLY A 166 10.04 -4.65 -13.62
C GLY A 166 9.24 -5.67 -12.83
N LEU A 167 9.39 -5.67 -11.51
CA LEU A 167 8.75 -6.63 -10.60
C LEU A 167 7.22 -6.60 -10.71
N ALA A 168 6.61 -5.41 -10.77
CA ALA A 168 5.18 -5.27 -10.91
C ALA A 168 4.67 -5.78 -12.27
N SER A 169 5.43 -5.57 -13.37
CA SER A 169 5.09 -6.14 -14.69
C SER A 169 5.01 -7.67 -14.65
N THR A 170 6.00 -8.32 -14.01
CA THR A 170 6.00 -9.78 -13.85
C THR A 170 4.82 -10.25 -13.02
N THR A 171 4.54 -9.56 -11.91
CA THR A 171 3.42 -9.86 -11.01
C THR A 171 2.07 -9.77 -11.74
N VAL A 172 1.83 -8.68 -12.48
CA VAL A 172 0.56 -8.48 -13.23
C VAL A 172 0.38 -9.54 -14.31
N LYS A 173 1.42 -9.84 -15.10
CA LYS A 173 1.37 -10.85 -16.18
C LYS A 173 1.08 -12.27 -15.70
N THR A 174 1.42 -12.59 -14.45
CA THR A 174 1.27 -13.93 -13.87
C THR A 174 0.26 -13.97 -12.72
N LEU A 175 -0.51 -12.87 -12.54
CA LEU A 175 -1.54 -12.74 -11.52
C LEU A 175 -2.58 -13.86 -11.67
N PRO A 176 -2.88 -14.65 -10.63
CA PRO A 176 -3.99 -15.57 -10.65
C PRO A 176 -5.31 -14.81 -10.46
N GLU A 177 -5.88 -14.30 -11.57
CA GLU A 177 -6.99 -13.34 -11.58
C GLU A 177 -8.21 -13.79 -10.78
N LYS A 178 -8.68 -15.05 -10.97
CA LYS A 178 -9.87 -15.56 -10.28
C LYS A 178 -9.74 -15.56 -8.75
N PRO A 179 -8.70 -16.14 -8.14
CA PRO A 179 -8.51 -16.06 -6.70
C PRO A 179 -8.22 -14.63 -6.22
N ALA A 180 -7.50 -13.80 -7.00
CA ALA A 180 -7.27 -12.40 -6.67
C ALA A 180 -8.59 -11.62 -6.61
N PHE A 181 -9.47 -11.78 -7.59
CA PHE A 181 -10.81 -11.17 -7.62
C PHE A 181 -11.66 -11.60 -6.43
N GLY A 182 -11.71 -12.90 -6.14
CA GLY A 182 -12.43 -13.45 -4.97
C GLY A 182 -11.92 -12.86 -3.65
N LEU A 183 -10.60 -12.74 -3.49
CA LEU A 183 -9.98 -12.15 -2.31
C LEU A 183 -10.31 -10.66 -2.17
N VAL A 184 -10.26 -9.90 -3.28
CA VAL A 184 -10.65 -8.49 -3.31
C VAL A 184 -12.09 -8.31 -2.86
N LEU A 185 -13.03 -9.09 -3.41
CA LEU A 185 -14.44 -9.01 -3.02
C LEU A 185 -14.68 -9.39 -1.55
N LEU A 186 -14.00 -10.43 -1.06
CA LEU A 186 -14.09 -10.85 0.34
C LEU A 186 -13.70 -9.72 1.29
N ILE A 187 -12.54 -9.09 1.04
CA ILE A 187 -12.03 -8.03 1.92
C ILE A 187 -12.89 -6.77 1.82
N ILE A 188 -13.35 -6.40 0.62
CA ILE A 188 -14.29 -5.28 0.44
C ILE A 188 -15.62 -5.58 1.16
N GLY A 189 -16.14 -6.80 1.04
CA GLY A 189 -17.35 -7.21 1.73
C GLY A 189 -17.22 -7.11 3.25
N LEU A 190 -16.12 -7.63 3.82
CA LEU A 190 -15.83 -7.52 5.26
C LEU A 190 -15.70 -6.05 5.71
N ALA A 191 -15.01 -5.22 4.92
CA ALA A 191 -14.90 -3.79 5.20
C ALA A 191 -16.27 -3.08 5.17
N GLY A 192 -17.11 -3.44 4.21
CA GLY A 192 -18.47 -2.90 4.08
C GLY A 192 -19.38 -3.23 5.25
N LEU A 193 -19.27 -4.43 5.80
CA LEU A 193 -20.05 -4.84 6.97
C LEU A 193 -19.65 -4.09 8.23
N TRP A 194 -18.39 -3.64 8.31
CA TRP A 194 -17.85 -3.06 9.54
C TRP A 194 -17.71 -1.52 9.48
N ALA A 195 -17.32 -0.98 8.34
CA ALA A 195 -16.98 0.45 8.17
C ALA A 195 -17.38 0.97 6.78
N TRP A 196 -18.66 0.76 6.39
CA TRP A 196 -19.12 1.05 5.03
C TRP A 196 -18.89 2.49 4.57
N GLN A 197 -18.99 3.49 5.48
CA GLN A 197 -18.75 4.89 5.15
C GLN A 197 -17.28 5.15 4.79
N GLY A 198 -16.37 4.61 5.60
CA GLY A 198 -14.94 4.69 5.33
C GLY A 198 -14.54 3.95 4.06
N LEU A 199 -15.16 2.78 3.82
CA LEU A 199 -14.96 2.03 2.58
C LEU A 199 -15.46 2.80 1.36
N ALA A 200 -16.63 3.42 1.42
CA ALA A 200 -17.18 4.21 0.31
C ALA A 200 -16.23 5.37 -0.06
N LEU A 201 -15.72 6.10 0.93
CA LEU A 201 -14.73 7.15 0.72
C LEU A 201 -13.40 6.60 0.15
N ALA A 202 -12.93 5.46 0.64
CA ALA A 202 -11.71 4.83 0.15
C ALA A 202 -11.85 4.36 -1.30
N LEU A 203 -12.98 3.75 -1.68
CA LEU A 203 -13.28 3.36 -3.05
C LEU A 203 -13.42 4.57 -3.98
N LEU A 204 -14.13 5.61 -3.54
CA LEU A 204 -14.25 6.85 -4.30
C LEU A 204 -12.87 7.47 -4.56
N SER A 205 -12.04 7.56 -3.51
CA SER A 205 -10.66 8.07 -3.61
C SER A 205 -9.80 7.22 -4.54
N PHE A 206 -9.92 5.88 -4.45
CA PHE A 206 -9.20 4.95 -5.32
C PHE A 206 -9.56 5.18 -6.80
N TRP A 207 -10.84 5.22 -7.14
CA TRP A 207 -11.29 5.40 -8.52
C TRP A 207 -10.98 6.79 -9.06
N LEU A 208 -11.09 7.82 -8.23
CA LEU A 208 -10.70 9.18 -8.60
C LEU A 208 -9.21 9.27 -8.89
N LEU A 209 -8.37 8.82 -7.96
CA LEU A 209 -6.91 8.83 -8.15
C LEU A 209 -6.48 7.98 -9.33
N ARG A 210 -7.05 6.77 -9.48
CA ARG A 210 -6.79 5.92 -10.65
C ARG A 210 -7.13 6.65 -11.96
N ARG A 211 -8.31 7.25 -12.06
CA ARG A 211 -8.72 8.02 -13.25
C ARG A 211 -7.76 9.16 -13.54
N LEU A 212 -7.42 9.93 -12.53
CA LEU A 212 -6.52 11.05 -12.65
C LEU A 212 -5.10 10.60 -13.07
N MET A 213 -4.59 9.50 -12.50
CA MET A 213 -3.28 8.94 -12.86
C MET A 213 -3.26 8.44 -14.30
N LEU A 214 -4.29 7.72 -14.74
CA LEU A 214 -4.39 7.27 -16.14
C LEU A 214 -4.43 8.43 -17.14
N GLN A 215 -5.04 9.54 -16.80
CA GLN A 215 -5.07 10.73 -17.66
C GLN A 215 -3.72 11.44 -17.78
N ARG A 216 -2.84 11.30 -16.81
CA ARG A 216 -1.58 12.04 -16.73
C ARG A 216 -0.33 11.19 -16.95
N LEU A 217 -0.40 9.91 -16.60
CA LEU A 217 0.74 9.00 -16.66
C LEU A 217 0.63 7.97 -17.80
N GLY A 218 -0.51 7.86 -18.44
CA GLY A 218 -0.79 6.96 -19.57
C GLY A 218 -1.45 5.68 -19.14
#